data_5a9e4ca61529d6ed456103350a57bb5f
#
_entry.id   5a9e4ca61529d6ed456103350a57bb5f
#
_cell.length_a   1.000
_cell.length_b   1.000
_cell.length_c   1.000
_cell.angle_alpha   90.00
_cell.angle_beta   90.00
_cell.angle_gamma   90.00
#
_symmetry.space_group_name_H-M   'P 1'
#
loop_
_entity.id
_entity.type
_entity.pdbx_description
1 polymer ?
#
loop_
_entity_poly.entity_id
_entity_poly.type
_entity_poly.pdbx_seq_one_letter_code
_entity_poly.pdbx_strand_id
1 'polypeptide(L)'
;MKKAGKYALAAGLLVAFFLIPYEVHKHSSPEKSFAAVGDLPAPLSPYDSLIRMYADSIGWDWRLVAAVIRQESHFNSHVVSPGGAVGLMQIQSGKYSQQTLLDPEQNIRIGTRYLRKLEQMYSAASALDTLKFTLTAYNLGDGKLRQLKADAAASGRDADQWDQVLPLRHKSRHYVNSILRQFEHYLATQPSAARHRALSDTIPTN
;
A
#
# COMPACT_ATOMS: atom_id res chain seq x y z
N MET A 1 29.84 10.00 10.40
CA MET A 1 29.52 9.48 9.07
C MET A 1 29.28 7.96 9.09
N LYS A 2 28.24 7.40 9.74
CA LYS A 2 27.95 5.94 9.76
C LYS A 2 26.47 5.59 9.98
N LYS A 3 25.51 6.36 9.43
CA LYS A 3 24.06 6.04 9.51
C LYS A 3 23.34 5.93 8.16
N ALA A 4 24.03 6.13 7.05
CA ALA A 4 23.42 6.04 5.71
C ALA A 4 23.28 4.60 5.17
N GLY A 5 24.06 3.64 5.68
CA GLY A 5 24.11 2.28 5.11
C GLY A 5 22.93 1.35 5.46
N LYS A 6 22.17 1.62 6.53
CA LYS A 6 21.06 0.72 6.94
C LYS A 6 19.78 0.92 6.16
N TYR A 7 19.55 2.11 5.60
CA TYR A 7 18.33 2.42 4.85
C TYR A 7 18.42 2.08 3.36
N ALA A 8 19.63 2.02 2.81
CA ALA A 8 19.84 1.63 1.41
C ALA A 8 19.48 0.16 1.14
N LEU A 9 19.72 -0.74 2.11
CA LEU A 9 19.37 -2.17 1.98
C LEU A 9 17.86 -2.43 2.06
N ALA A 10 17.12 -1.70 2.90
CA ALA A 10 15.67 -1.83 3.00
C ALA A 10 14.96 -1.28 1.74
N ALA A 11 15.46 -0.18 1.18
CA ALA A 11 14.91 0.38 -0.07
C ALA A 11 15.16 -0.55 -1.28
N GLY A 12 16.30 -1.24 -1.33
CA GLY A 12 16.62 -2.22 -2.38
C GLY A 12 15.69 -3.43 -2.37
N LEU A 13 15.29 -3.91 -1.19
CA LEU A 13 14.35 -5.03 -1.03
C LEU A 13 12.92 -4.66 -1.48
N LEU A 14 12.46 -3.45 -1.21
CA LEU A 14 11.14 -2.96 -1.66
C LEU A 14 11.08 -2.84 -3.20
N VAL A 15 12.12 -2.34 -3.83
CA VAL A 15 12.19 -2.19 -5.29
C VAL A 15 12.24 -3.55 -6.00
N ALA A 16 12.99 -4.52 -5.46
CA ALA A 16 13.06 -5.86 -6.04
C ALA A 16 11.70 -6.57 -6.05
N PHE A 17 10.82 -6.29 -5.07
CA PHE A 17 9.51 -6.94 -4.99
C PHE A 17 8.52 -6.41 -6.05
N PHE A 18 8.68 -5.16 -6.51
CA PHE A 18 7.84 -4.56 -7.56
C PHE A 18 8.33 -4.86 -8.98
N LEU A 19 9.62 -5.21 -9.15
CA LEU A 19 10.24 -5.41 -10.46
C LEU A 19 10.36 -6.87 -10.89
N ILE A 20 10.02 -7.85 -10.03
CA ILE A 20 10.05 -9.27 -10.40
C ILE A 20 8.76 -9.59 -11.16
N PRO A 21 8.81 -9.89 -12.47
CA PRO A 21 7.67 -10.41 -13.20
C PRO A 21 7.17 -11.69 -12.52
N TYR A 22 5.88 -11.92 -12.51
CA TYR A 22 5.15 -13.08 -11.96
C TYR A 22 5.75 -14.46 -12.36
N GLU A 23 6.56 -14.50 -13.40
CA GLU A 23 7.13 -15.71 -13.99
C GLU A 23 8.33 -16.32 -13.22
N VAL A 24 9.01 -15.59 -12.35
CA VAL A 24 10.22 -16.08 -11.65
C VAL A 24 9.90 -17.01 -10.47
N HIS A 25 8.64 -17.07 -10.04
CA HIS A 25 8.23 -17.92 -8.90
C HIS A 25 7.94 -19.38 -9.26
N LYS A 26 8.17 -19.82 -10.52
CA LYS A 26 7.77 -21.15 -10.99
C LYS A 26 8.77 -22.27 -10.73
N HIS A 27 9.97 -21.99 -10.23
CA HIS A 27 11.03 -23.00 -10.03
C HIS A 27 11.75 -22.88 -8.69
N SER A 28 11.03 -23.03 -7.57
CA SER A 28 11.63 -23.51 -6.34
C SER A 28 10.77 -24.66 -5.82
N SER A 29 11.34 -25.86 -5.81
CA SER A 29 10.71 -27.07 -5.28
C SER A 29 10.28 -26.82 -3.84
N PRO A 30 9.06 -27.20 -3.42
CA PRO A 30 8.61 -27.04 -2.04
C PRO A 30 9.31 -28.08 -1.17
N GLU A 31 10.27 -27.67 -0.34
CA GLU A 31 10.56 -28.44 0.85
C GLU A 31 9.28 -28.46 1.69
N LYS A 32 8.74 -29.67 1.87
CA LYS A 32 7.54 -29.96 2.66
C LYS A 32 7.86 -29.75 4.15
N SER A 33 7.81 -28.51 4.61
CA SER A 33 7.63 -28.23 6.02
C SER A 33 6.13 -28.14 6.28
N PHE A 34 5.54 -29.19 6.85
CA PHE A 34 4.18 -29.15 7.38
C PHE A 34 4.18 -28.24 8.61
N ALA A 35 3.92 -26.96 8.41
CA ALA A 35 3.55 -26.09 9.52
C ALA A 35 2.18 -26.57 10.03
N ALA A 36 2.07 -26.87 11.31
CA ALA A 36 0.81 -27.21 11.94
C ALA A 36 -0.18 -26.05 11.79
N VAL A 37 -1.50 -26.36 11.72
CA VAL A 37 -2.58 -25.36 11.59
C VAL A 37 -2.53 -24.25 12.66
N GLY A 38 -1.72 -24.42 13.72
CA GLY A 38 -1.47 -23.42 14.77
C GLY A 38 -0.47 -22.32 14.44
N ASP A 39 0.26 -22.40 13.29
CA ASP A 39 1.37 -21.48 12.98
C ASP A 39 0.98 -20.34 12.02
N LEU A 40 -0.30 -20.20 11.67
CA LEU A 40 -0.74 -19.05 10.87
C LEU A 40 -0.78 -17.80 11.74
N PRO A 41 -0.17 -16.69 11.29
CA PRO A 41 -0.26 -15.45 12.02
C PRO A 41 -1.71 -14.97 12.12
N ALA A 42 -2.05 -14.37 13.26
CA ALA A 42 -3.37 -13.80 13.45
C ALA A 42 -3.72 -12.81 12.32
N PRO A 43 -4.98 -12.79 11.88
CA PRO A 43 -5.40 -11.83 10.87
C PRO A 43 -5.17 -10.39 11.35
N LEU A 44 -4.83 -9.49 10.44
CA LEU A 44 -4.65 -8.07 10.73
C LEU A 44 -5.99 -7.41 11.07
N SER A 45 -7.05 -7.88 10.42
CA SER A 45 -8.40 -7.31 10.53
C SER A 45 -9.46 -8.30 10.05
N PRO A 46 -10.75 -8.07 10.37
CA PRO A 46 -11.85 -8.85 9.79
C PRO A 46 -12.01 -8.63 8.28
N TYR A 47 -11.27 -7.70 7.68
CA TYR A 47 -11.37 -7.33 6.27
C TYR A 47 -10.28 -7.93 5.39
N ASP A 48 -9.39 -8.76 5.93
CA ASP A 48 -8.21 -9.27 5.21
C ASP A 48 -8.57 -9.96 3.89
N SER A 49 -9.67 -10.71 3.83
CA SER A 49 -10.14 -11.36 2.60
C SER A 49 -10.53 -10.35 1.52
N LEU A 50 -11.26 -9.29 1.89
CA LEU A 50 -11.63 -8.20 0.99
C LEU A 50 -10.39 -7.41 0.53
N ILE A 51 -9.47 -7.14 1.46
CA ILE A 51 -8.22 -6.43 1.16
C ILE A 51 -7.40 -7.21 0.14
N ARG A 52 -7.24 -8.53 0.32
CA ARG A 52 -6.53 -9.41 -0.64
C ARG A 52 -7.19 -9.37 -2.02
N MET A 53 -8.50 -9.59 -2.09
CA MET A 53 -9.24 -9.61 -3.35
C MET A 53 -9.08 -8.30 -4.14
N TYR A 54 -9.23 -7.16 -3.48
CA TYR A 54 -9.15 -5.86 -4.18
C TYR A 54 -7.70 -5.42 -4.44
N ALA A 55 -6.74 -5.79 -3.61
CA ALA A 55 -5.33 -5.59 -3.88
C ALA A 55 -4.87 -6.38 -5.12
N ASP A 56 -5.25 -7.67 -5.20
CA ASP A 56 -4.98 -8.52 -6.38
C ASP A 56 -5.56 -7.92 -7.66
N SER A 57 -6.77 -7.34 -7.61
CA SER A 57 -7.42 -6.73 -8.77
C SER A 57 -6.68 -5.53 -9.35
N ILE A 58 -5.81 -4.90 -8.58
CA ILE A 58 -4.98 -3.76 -9.00
C ILE A 58 -3.49 -4.12 -9.13
N GLY A 59 -3.12 -5.38 -8.89
CA GLY A 59 -1.74 -5.86 -8.94
C GLY A 59 -0.85 -5.40 -7.78
N TRP A 60 -1.44 -5.04 -6.62
CA TRP A 60 -0.72 -4.61 -5.43
C TRP A 60 -0.61 -5.73 -4.39
N ASP A 61 0.46 -5.69 -3.61
CA ASP A 61 0.56 -6.54 -2.41
C ASP A 61 -0.52 -6.11 -1.40
N TRP A 62 -1.33 -7.08 -0.94
CA TRP A 62 -2.42 -6.83 0.00
C TRP A 62 -1.95 -6.18 1.31
N ARG A 63 -0.72 -6.48 1.75
CA ARG A 63 -0.13 -5.93 2.97
C ARG A 63 0.15 -4.43 2.84
N LEU A 64 0.43 -3.96 1.61
CA LEU A 64 0.56 -2.54 1.34
C LEU A 64 -0.80 -1.84 1.43
N VAL A 65 -1.87 -2.44 0.87
CA VAL A 65 -3.24 -1.92 1.00
C VAL A 65 -3.69 -1.94 2.46
N ALA A 66 -3.37 -3.00 3.21
CA ALA A 66 -3.64 -3.08 4.65
C ALA A 66 -2.90 -1.98 5.44
N ALA A 67 -1.65 -1.66 5.07
CA ALA A 67 -0.88 -0.57 5.67
C ALA A 67 -1.52 0.81 5.40
N VAL A 68 -2.07 1.02 4.19
CA VAL A 68 -2.86 2.23 3.89
C VAL A 68 -4.10 2.30 4.77
N ILE A 69 -4.90 1.23 4.84
CA ILE A 69 -6.12 1.19 5.65
C ILE A 69 -5.81 1.43 7.14
N ARG A 70 -4.72 0.83 7.65
CA ARG A 70 -4.29 1.09 9.02
C ARG A 70 -3.96 2.57 9.24
N GLN A 71 -3.28 3.21 8.30
CA GLN A 71 -2.93 4.63 8.40
C GLN A 71 -4.17 5.54 8.33
N GLU A 72 -5.19 5.17 7.56
CA GLU A 72 -6.39 5.97 7.33
C GLU A 72 -7.41 5.85 8.48
N SER A 73 -7.69 4.64 8.95
CA SER A 73 -8.79 4.37 9.87
C SER A 73 -8.46 3.45 11.03
N HIS A 74 -7.25 2.88 11.10
CA HIS A 74 -6.92 1.78 12.01
C HIS A 74 -7.91 0.60 11.91
N PHE A 75 -8.37 0.30 10.67
CA PHE A 75 -9.38 -0.71 10.35
C PHE A 75 -10.78 -0.43 10.93
N ASN A 76 -11.10 0.80 11.31
CA ASN A 76 -12.44 1.17 11.73
C ASN A 76 -13.27 1.63 10.51
N SER A 77 -14.28 0.82 10.12
CA SER A 77 -15.14 1.11 8.97
C SER A 77 -16.11 2.28 9.18
N HIS A 78 -16.31 2.70 10.43
CA HIS A 78 -17.30 3.72 10.79
C HIS A 78 -16.69 5.13 10.95
N VAL A 79 -15.39 5.30 10.72
CA VAL A 79 -14.74 6.62 10.87
C VAL A 79 -15.26 7.59 9.81
N VAL A 80 -15.70 8.75 10.28
CA VAL A 80 -15.97 9.93 9.45
C VAL A 80 -15.09 11.05 9.96
N SER A 81 -14.20 11.55 9.11
CA SER A 81 -13.30 12.64 9.50
C SER A 81 -14.02 13.98 9.50
N PRO A 82 -13.52 15.00 10.21
CA PRO A 82 -14.06 16.36 10.16
C PRO A 82 -14.06 16.95 8.73
N GLY A 83 -13.19 16.48 7.86
CA GLY A 83 -13.11 16.89 6.45
C GLY A 83 -14.06 16.10 5.52
N GLY A 84 -14.91 15.21 6.05
CA GLY A 84 -15.89 14.45 5.26
C GLY A 84 -15.31 13.19 4.58
N ALA A 85 -14.12 12.74 4.95
CA ALA A 85 -13.60 11.46 4.51
C ALA A 85 -14.23 10.32 5.33
N VAL A 86 -14.57 9.18 4.68
CA VAL A 86 -15.42 8.13 5.27
C VAL A 86 -14.79 6.76 5.11
N GLY A 87 -14.89 5.95 6.16
CA GLY A 87 -14.66 4.51 6.18
C GLY A 87 -13.20 4.09 6.19
N LEU A 88 -12.96 2.82 5.87
CA LEU A 88 -11.66 2.15 6.00
C LEU A 88 -10.49 2.87 5.30
N MET A 89 -10.73 3.35 4.09
CA MET A 89 -9.73 4.04 3.27
C MET A 89 -9.94 5.56 3.21
N GLN A 90 -10.79 6.12 4.07
CA GLN A 90 -11.05 7.56 4.19
C GLN A 90 -11.33 8.25 2.85
N ILE A 91 -12.34 7.73 2.13
CA ILE A 91 -12.74 8.27 0.83
C ILE A 91 -13.57 9.53 1.01
N GLN A 92 -13.27 10.58 0.23
CA GLN A 92 -14.06 11.80 0.19
C GLN A 92 -15.45 11.55 -0.40
N SER A 93 -16.50 12.02 0.26
CA SER A 93 -17.90 11.72 -0.05
C SER A 93 -18.46 12.36 -1.33
N GLY A 94 -17.67 13.15 -2.06
CA GLY A 94 -18.16 13.98 -3.18
C GLY A 94 -18.93 13.27 -4.32
N LYS A 95 -18.65 11.97 -4.58
CA LYS A 95 -19.30 11.18 -5.64
C LYS A 95 -20.15 10.01 -5.12
N TYR A 96 -20.03 9.70 -3.86
CA TYR A 96 -20.63 8.53 -3.24
C TYR A 96 -21.41 8.94 -1.99
N SER A 97 -22.53 8.26 -1.72
CA SER A 97 -23.25 8.49 -0.46
C SER A 97 -22.40 8.03 0.72
N GLN A 98 -22.58 8.66 1.88
CA GLN A 98 -21.91 8.25 3.12
C GLN A 98 -22.24 6.77 3.44
N GLN A 99 -23.46 6.33 3.22
CA GLN A 99 -23.89 4.94 3.44
C GLN A 99 -23.09 3.97 2.56
N THR A 100 -22.85 4.29 1.28
CA THR A 100 -22.00 3.50 0.38
C THR A 100 -20.55 3.42 0.91
N LEU A 101 -20.03 4.51 1.45
CA LEU A 101 -18.66 4.58 1.93
C LEU A 101 -18.48 3.97 3.33
N LEU A 102 -19.54 3.78 4.10
CA LEU A 102 -19.50 3.03 5.36
C LEU A 102 -19.53 1.51 5.16
N ASP A 103 -19.96 1.04 3.97
CA ASP A 103 -19.85 -0.36 3.59
C ASP A 103 -18.37 -0.74 3.35
N PRO A 104 -17.80 -1.71 4.09
CA PRO A 104 -16.39 -2.05 4.02
C PRO A 104 -15.94 -2.48 2.62
N GLU A 105 -16.76 -3.29 1.92
CA GLU A 105 -16.40 -3.78 0.61
C GLU A 105 -16.37 -2.65 -0.43
N GLN A 106 -17.41 -1.81 -0.45
CA GLN A 106 -17.46 -0.67 -1.36
C GLN A 106 -16.32 0.31 -1.10
N ASN A 107 -16.01 0.56 0.17
CA ASN A 107 -14.93 1.46 0.56
C ASN A 107 -13.56 0.97 0.07
N ILE A 108 -13.22 -0.30 0.32
CA ILE A 108 -11.96 -0.92 -0.13
C ILE A 108 -11.91 -0.93 -1.67
N ARG A 109 -12.99 -1.32 -2.35
CA ARG A 109 -13.08 -1.34 -3.81
C ARG A 109 -12.85 0.03 -4.44
N ILE A 110 -13.46 1.07 -3.89
CA ILE A 110 -13.32 2.45 -4.39
C ILE A 110 -11.91 2.97 -4.12
N GLY A 111 -11.40 2.77 -2.90
CA GLY A 111 -10.09 3.24 -2.48
C GLY A 111 -8.94 2.59 -3.26
N THR A 112 -8.99 1.29 -3.47
CA THR A 112 -7.96 0.57 -4.27
C THR A 112 -7.97 1.01 -5.73
N ARG A 113 -9.14 1.17 -6.34
CA ARG A 113 -9.24 1.74 -7.70
C ARG A 113 -8.67 3.15 -7.79
N TYR A 114 -8.87 3.96 -6.77
CA TYR A 114 -8.31 5.31 -6.72
C TYR A 114 -6.78 5.28 -6.58
N LEU A 115 -6.23 4.39 -5.73
CA LEU A 115 -4.78 4.16 -5.66
C LEU A 115 -4.19 3.77 -7.02
N ARG A 116 -4.82 2.82 -7.73
CA ARG A 116 -4.36 2.41 -9.07
C ARG A 116 -4.39 3.55 -10.08
N LYS A 117 -5.45 4.36 -10.05
CA LYS A 117 -5.53 5.56 -10.90
C LYS A 117 -4.38 6.54 -10.62
N LEU A 118 -4.09 6.80 -9.34
CA LEU A 118 -2.99 7.70 -8.96
C LEU A 118 -1.63 7.12 -9.36
N GLU A 119 -1.41 5.83 -9.20
CA GLU A 119 -0.19 5.14 -9.64
C GLU A 119 0.07 5.35 -11.14
N GLN A 120 -0.97 5.18 -11.96
CA GLN A 120 -0.87 5.41 -13.41
C GLN A 120 -0.59 6.88 -13.75
N MET A 121 -1.12 7.83 -12.95
CA MET A 121 -0.90 9.27 -13.17
C MET A 121 0.49 9.73 -12.74
N TYR A 122 1.10 9.05 -11.77
CA TYR A 122 2.37 9.46 -11.15
C TYR A 122 3.50 8.45 -11.38
N SER A 123 3.50 7.78 -12.55
CA SER A 123 4.64 6.98 -12.97
C SER A 123 5.92 7.82 -12.99
N ALA A 124 6.96 7.38 -12.28
CA ALA A 124 8.23 8.05 -12.13
C ALA A 124 9.38 7.14 -12.58
N ALA A 125 10.62 7.65 -12.54
CA ALA A 125 11.80 6.92 -12.98
C ALA A 125 12.06 5.64 -12.15
N SER A 126 11.66 5.62 -10.88
CA SER A 126 11.73 4.43 -10.03
C SER A 126 10.37 3.98 -9.53
N ALA A 127 10.20 2.67 -9.33
CA ALA A 127 8.99 2.11 -8.74
C ALA A 127 8.73 2.65 -7.32
N LEU A 128 9.80 2.92 -6.56
CA LEU A 128 9.69 3.50 -5.22
C LEU A 128 9.19 4.94 -5.26
N ASP A 129 9.67 5.76 -6.18
CA ASP A 129 9.19 7.13 -6.34
C ASP A 129 7.74 7.16 -6.85
N THR A 130 7.39 6.26 -7.79
CA THR A 130 6.01 6.05 -8.22
C THR A 130 5.09 5.75 -7.03
N LEU A 131 5.47 4.81 -6.17
CA LEU A 131 4.69 4.48 -4.97
C LEU A 131 4.60 5.66 -4.00
N LYS A 132 5.72 6.34 -3.72
CA LYS A 132 5.75 7.50 -2.84
C LYS A 132 4.88 8.66 -3.37
N PHE A 133 4.92 8.93 -4.67
CA PHE A 133 4.04 9.93 -5.29
C PHE A 133 2.58 9.50 -5.25
N THR A 134 2.26 8.25 -5.51
CA THR A 134 0.90 7.70 -5.40
C THR A 134 0.33 7.92 -4.01
N LEU A 135 1.05 7.51 -2.97
CA LEU A 135 0.63 7.69 -1.57
C LEU A 135 0.55 9.17 -1.18
N THR A 136 1.45 10.00 -1.70
CA THR A 136 1.40 11.46 -1.49
C THR A 136 0.16 12.07 -2.13
N ALA A 137 -0.15 11.70 -3.36
CA ALA A 137 -1.35 12.18 -4.07
C ALA A 137 -2.63 11.73 -3.37
N TYR A 138 -2.64 10.52 -2.83
CA TYR A 138 -3.76 9.99 -2.04
C TYR A 138 -4.04 10.86 -0.81
N ASN A 139 -3.01 11.17 -0.03
CA ASN A 139 -3.12 11.97 1.20
C ASN A 139 -3.34 13.47 0.96
N LEU A 140 -2.59 14.04 0.04
CA LEU A 140 -2.52 15.49 -0.17
C LEU A 140 -3.57 16.00 -1.17
N GLY A 141 -3.99 15.12 -2.08
CA GLY A 141 -4.76 15.43 -3.26
C GLY A 141 -3.87 15.70 -4.49
N ASP A 142 -4.35 15.25 -5.62
CA ASP A 142 -3.70 15.33 -6.92
C ASP A 142 -3.26 16.76 -7.31
N GLY A 143 -4.14 17.74 -7.17
CA GLY A 143 -3.84 19.12 -7.56
C GLY A 143 -2.65 19.73 -6.81
N LYS A 144 -2.56 19.45 -5.49
CA LYS A 144 -1.44 19.95 -4.67
C LYS A 144 -0.13 19.26 -5.00
N LEU A 145 -0.15 17.94 -5.28
CA LEU A 145 1.07 17.25 -5.70
C LEU A 145 1.57 17.75 -7.05
N ARG A 146 0.68 17.99 -8.02
CA ARG A 146 1.07 18.60 -9.30
C ARG A 146 1.74 19.95 -9.11
N GLN A 147 1.22 20.79 -8.22
CA GLN A 147 1.84 22.09 -7.93
C GLN A 147 3.24 21.90 -7.34
N LEU A 148 3.42 20.99 -6.38
CA LEU A 148 4.74 20.71 -5.79
C LEU A 148 5.76 20.20 -6.83
N LYS A 149 5.33 19.35 -7.77
CA LYS A 149 6.19 18.89 -8.88
C LYS A 149 6.55 20.05 -9.82
N ALA A 150 5.61 20.92 -10.16
CA ALA A 150 5.87 22.09 -10.97
C ALA A 150 6.85 23.08 -10.29
N ASP A 151 6.69 23.32 -8.99
CA ASP A 151 7.58 24.18 -8.20
C ASP A 151 9.00 23.59 -8.09
N ALA A 152 9.10 22.27 -7.98
CA ALA A 152 10.39 21.58 -7.99
C ALA A 152 11.09 21.76 -9.34
N ALA A 153 10.40 21.50 -10.44
CA ALA A 153 10.93 21.67 -11.81
C ALA A 153 11.35 23.14 -12.07
N ALA A 154 10.51 24.09 -11.70
CA ALA A 154 10.82 25.52 -11.83
C ALA A 154 12.05 25.97 -11.03
N SER A 155 12.37 25.23 -9.95
CA SER A 155 13.55 25.45 -9.10
C SER A 155 14.79 24.63 -9.53
N GLY A 156 14.75 24.00 -10.71
CA GLY A 156 15.84 23.14 -11.22
C GLY A 156 16.02 21.82 -10.47
N ARG A 157 15.03 21.39 -9.69
CA ARG A 157 15.03 20.10 -8.98
C ARG A 157 14.35 19.04 -9.86
N ASP A 158 14.77 17.80 -9.69
CA ASP A 158 14.16 16.68 -10.42
C ASP A 158 12.75 16.40 -9.92
N ALA A 159 11.76 16.68 -10.77
CA ALA A 159 10.35 16.49 -10.45
C ALA A 159 9.90 15.02 -10.43
N ASP A 160 10.75 14.08 -10.87
CA ASP A 160 10.50 12.64 -10.82
C ASP A 160 11.16 11.93 -9.65
N GLN A 161 11.92 12.66 -8.84
CA GLN A 161 12.45 12.20 -7.56
C GLN A 161 11.64 12.76 -6.39
N TRP A 162 10.93 11.88 -5.68
CA TRP A 162 10.05 12.26 -4.59
C TRP A 162 10.77 13.08 -3.50
N ASP A 163 12.01 12.72 -3.20
CA ASP A 163 12.81 13.40 -2.17
C ASP A 163 13.19 14.82 -2.57
N GLN A 164 13.21 15.14 -3.87
CA GLN A 164 13.45 16.49 -4.39
C GLN A 164 12.16 17.31 -4.51
N VAL A 165 11.01 16.65 -4.66
CA VAL A 165 9.70 17.31 -4.77
C VAL A 165 9.14 17.72 -3.41
N LEU A 166 9.19 16.81 -2.42
CA LEU A 166 8.63 17.08 -1.10
C LEU A 166 9.67 17.66 -0.13
N PRO A 167 9.43 18.86 0.46
CA PRO A 167 10.28 19.40 1.52
C PRO A 167 10.40 18.44 2.71
N LEU A 168 11.55 18.40 3.38
CA LEU A 168 11.83 17.45 4.47
C LEU A 168 10.80 17.48 5.61
N ARG A 169 10.22 18.63 5.90
CA ARG A 169 9.23 18.83 6.97
C ARG A 169 7.78 18.71 6.49
N HIS A 170 7.54 18.33 5.22
CA HIS A 170 6.18 18.23 4.71
C HIS A 170 5.43 17.06 5.39
N LYS A 171 4.20 17.33 5.86
CA LYS A 171 3.39 16.34 6.60
C LYS A 171 3.17 15.03 5.84
N SER A 172 3.06 15.07 4.52
CA SER A 172 2.89 13.87 3.70
C SER A 172 4.12 12.95 3.70
N ARG A 173 5.33 13.45 4.04
CA ARG A 173 6.49 12.56 4.27
C ARG A 173 6.26 11.65 5.46
N HIS A 174 5.69 12.16 6.54
CA HIS A 174 5.37 11.34 7.71
C HIS A 174 4.32 10.27 7.34
N TYR A 175 3.27 10.66 6.63
CA TYR A 175 2.22 9.76 6.15
C TYR A 175 2.80 8.61 5.29
N VAL A 176 3.56 8.94 4.24
CA VAL A 176 4.17 7.95 3.34
C VAL A 176 5.12 7.03 4.11
N ASN A 177 6.02 7.59 4.91
CA ASN A 177 7.00 6.81 5.68
C ASN A 177 6.32 5.90 6.74
N SER A 178 5.20 6.32 7.32
CA SER A 178 4.41 5.48 8.23
C SER A 178 3.85 4.25 7.51
N ILE A 179 3.27 4.43 6.32
CA ILE A 179 2.74 3.32 5.51
C ILE A 179 3.88 2.37 5.11
N LEU A 180 5.01 2.88 4.65
CA LEU A 180 6.13 2.03 4.23
C LEU A 180 6.69 1.22 5.40
N ARG A 181 6.87 1.80 6.58
CA ARG A 181 7.29 1.05 7.79
C ARG A 181 6.28 0.00 8.20
N GLN A 182 4.98 0.31 8.12
CA GLN A 182 3.93 -0.65 8.43
C GLN A 182 3.90 -1.79 7.41
N PHE A 183 4.10 -1.49 6.14
CA PHE A 183 4.22 -2.49 5.08
C PHE A 183 5.42 -3.41 5.31
N GLU A 184 6.60 -2.88 5.63
CA GLU A 184 7.80 -3.67 6.00
C GLU A 184 7.51 -4.59 7.19
N HIS A 185 6.82 -4.10 8.22
CA HIS A 185 6.41 -4.90 9.36
C HIS A 185 5.49 -6.05 8.93
N TYR A 186 4.51 -5.79 8.07
CA TYR A 186 3.61 -6.82 7.57
C TYR A 186 4.29 -7.82 6.63
N LEU A 187 5.28 -7.39 5.85
CA LEU A 187 6.11 -8.32 5.05
C LEU A 187 6.84 -9.33 5.95
N ALA A 188 7.30 -8.90 7.11
CA ALA A 188 8.01 -9.75 8.06
C ALA A 188 7.08 -10.69 8.85
N THR A 189 5.82 -10.29 9.11
CA THR A 189 4.92 -10.99 10.04
C THR A 189 3.76 -11.70 9.37
N GLN A 190 3.45 -11.40 8.10
CA GLN A 190 2.31 -11.96 7.38
C GLN A 190 2.76 -12.74 6.13
N PRO A 191 2.23 -13.95 5.88
CA PRO A 191 2.61 -14.74 4.72
C PRO A 191 2.19 -14.07 3.41
N SER A 192 2.94 -14.34 2.34
CA SER A 192 2.54 -13.94 0.97
C SER A 192 1.26 -14.66 0.53
N ALA A 193 0.54 -14.11 -0.45
CA ALA A 193 -0.68 -14.73 -1.01
C ALA A 193 -0.43 -16.14 -1.57
N ALA A 194 0.75 -16.41 -2.13
CA ALA A 194 1.13 -17.73 -2.62
C ALA A 194 1.22 -18.77 -1.50
N ARG A 195 1.78 -18.38 -0.33
CA ARG A 195 1.87 -19.23 0.85
C ARG A 195 0.49 -19.47 1.48
N HIS A 196 -0.40 -18.48 1.43
CA HIS A 196 -1.76 -18.59 1.97
C HIS A 196 -2.62 -19.55 1.13
N ARG A 197 -2.55 -19.48 -0.21
CA ARG A 197 -3.23 -20.43 -1.11
C ARG A 197 -2.76 -21.87 -0.90
N ALA A 198 -1.45 -22.11 -0.82
CA ALA A 198 -0.90 -23.43 -0.59
C ALA A 198 -1.38 -24.06 0.74
N LEU A 199 -1.66 -23.24 1.75
CA LEU A 199 -2.18 -23.70 3.04
C LEU A 199 -3.71 -23.93 3.03
N SER A 200 -4.47 -23.12 2.29
CA SER A 200 -5.93 -23.33 2.14
C SER A 200 -6.27 -24.56 1.33
N ASP A 201 -5.46 -24.90 0.31
CA ASP A 201 -5.66 -26.06 -0.56
C ASP A 201 -5.30 -27.39 0.12
N THR A 202 -4.67 -27.35 1.30
CA THR A 202 -4.31 -28.53 2.11
C THR A 202 -5.34 -28.89 3.20
N ILE A 203 -6.38 -28.08 3.38
CA ILE A 203 -7.46 -28.38 4.34
C ILE A 203 -8.54 -29.19 3.61
N PRO A 204 -8.76 -30.49 3.92
CA PRO A 204 -9.86 -31.23 3.35
C PRO A 204 -11.19 -30.62 3.84
N THR A 205 -12.01 -30.19 2.89
CA THR A 205 -13.42 -29.83 3.19
C THR A 205 -14.16 -31.12 3.51
N ASN A 206 -14.44 -31.35 4.78
CA ASN A 206 -15.39 -32.39 5.22
C ASN A 206 -16.82 -31.96 4.93
#